data_54a870f8aa3523a5f9f056df2609de2e
#
_entry.id   54a870f8aa3523a5f9f056df2609de2e
#
_cell.length_a   1.000
_cell.length_b   1.000
_cell.length_c   1.000
_cell.angle_alpha   90.00
_cell.angle_beta   90.00
_cell.angle_gamma   90.00
#
_symmetry.space_group_name_H-M   'P 1'
#
loop_
_entity.id
_entity.type
_entity.pdbx_description
1 polymer ?
#
loop_
_entity_poly.entity_id
_entity_poly.type
_entity_poly.pdbx_seq_one_letter_code
_entity_poly.pdbx_strand_id
1 'polypeptide(L)' 'MKVGDTYMYLPEEVVLRVNKIEGDTVFMGPKYRCLRFLWSGKKGYPFRIDHVENKQGPFKKVRQ' A
#
# COMPACT_ATOMS: atom_id res chain seq x y z
N MET A 1 4.12 2.44 10.95
CA MET A 1 3.43 2.82 9.72
C MET A 1 2.58 4.04 9.97
N LYS A 2 2.58 4.97 9.04
CA LYS A 2 1.74 6.17 9.15
C LYS A 2 1.31 6.63 7.75
N VAL A 3 0.27 7.46 7.71
CA VAL A 3 -0.24 8.00 6.45
C VAL A 3 0.86 8.76 5.73
N GLY A 4 0.99 8.48 4.44
CA GLY A 4 2.05 9.07 3.62
C GLY A 4 3.23 8.15 3.37
N ASP A 5 3.37 7.08 4.15
CA ASP A 5 4.41 6.09 3.91
C ASP A 5 4.17 5.40 2.58
N THR A 6 5.27 4.98 1.93
CA THR A 6 5.19 4.28 0.65
C THR A 6 5.79 2.90 0.75
N TYR A 7 5.15 1.96 0.07
CA TYR A 7 5.59 0.57 0.00
C TYR A 7 5.54 0.10 -1.44
N MET A 8 6.48 -0.77 -1.80
CA MET A 8 6.44 -1.41 -3.11
C MET A 8 5.78 -2.77 -2.96
N TYR A 9 4.77 -3.02 -3.79
CA TYR A 9 4.13 -4.32 -3.89
C TYR A 9 4.89 -5.13 -4.93
N LEU A 10 5.72 -6.07 -4.46
CA LEU A 10 6.68 -6.76 -5.32
C LEU A 10 6.06 -7.58 -6.46
N PRO A 11 4.96 -8.30 -6.24
CA PRO A 11 4.38 -9.11 -7.32
C PRO A 11 4.03 -8.32 -8.57
N GLU A 12 3.62 -7.06 -8.40
CA GLU A 12 3.22 -6.21 -9.52
C GLU A 12 4.17 -5.05 -9.75
N GLU A 13 5.20 -4.93 -8.90
CA GLU A 13 6.16 -3.84 -8.96
C GLU A 13 5.50 -2.47 -8.95
N VAL A 14 4.49 -2.33 -8.10
CA VAL A 14 3.71 -1.10 -7.97
C VAL A 14 4.06 -0.41 -6.65
N VAL A 15 4.28 0.89 -6.71
CA VAL A 15 4.51 1.68 -5.49
C VAL A 15 3.17 2.15 -4.97
N LEU A 16 2.88 1.78 -3.72
CA LEU A 16 1.63 2.13 -3.05
C LEU A 16 1.90 3.11 -1.93
N ARG A 17 0.96 4.00 -1.72
CA ARG A 17 1.02 5.00 -0.66
C ARG A 17 -0.07 4.73 0.36
N VAL A 18 0.27 4.87 1.64
CA VAL A 18 -0.70 4.73 2.72
C VAL A 18 -1.63 5.94 2.72
N ASN A 19 -2.91 5.69 2.50
CA ASN A 19 -3.93 6.75 2.46
C ASN A 19 -4.65 6.91 3.79
N LYS A 20 -4.91 5.80 4.48
CA LYS A 20 -5.64 5.81 5.73
C LYS A 20 -5.31 4.57 6.55
N ILE A 21 -5.32 4.71 7.86
CA ILE A 21 -5.12 3.59 8.77
C ILE A 21 -6.33 3.50 9.70
N GLU A 22 -6.96 2.33 9.75
CA GLU A 22 -8.08 2.06 10.64
C GLU A 22 -7.81 0.77 11.42
N GLY A 23 -7.47 0.88 12.72
CA GLY A 23 -7.18 -0.28 13.54
C GLY A 23 -6.04 -1.10 12.95
N ASP A 24 -6.32 -2.34 12.59
CA ASP A 24 -5.33 -3.25 12.00
C ASP A 24 -5.33 -3.21 10.48
N THR A 25 -6.14 -2.35 9.88
CA THR A 25 -6.28 -2.26 8.43
C THR A 25 -5.67 -0.98 7.92
N VAL A 26 -4.90 -1.09 6.84
CA VAL A 26 -4.33 0.06 6.16
C VAL A 26 -4.88 0.11 4.74
N PHE A 27 -5.30 1.29 4.31
CA PHE A 27 -5.79 1.52 2.95
C PHE A 27 -4.68 2.17 2.15
N MET A 28 -4.31 1.52 1.05
CA MET A 28 -3.18 1.95 0.22
C MET A 28 -3.64 2.17 -1.21
N GLY A 29 -3.09 3.20 -1.83
CA GLY A 29 -3.37 3.52 -3.21
C GLY A 29 -2.09 3.75 -4.00
N PRO A 30 -2.15 3.83 -5.35
CA PRO A 30 -0.97 4.03 -6.15
C PRO A 30 -0.38 5.42 -5.92
N LYS A 31 0.93 5.47 -5.72
CA LYS A 31 1.63 6.74 -5.63
C LYS A 31 1.61 7.47 -6.97
N TYR A 32 1.69 6.70 -8.04
CA TYR A 32 1.63 7.23 -9.40
C TYR A 32 0.38 6.71 -10.09
N ARG A 33 -0.18 7.50 -10.99
CA ARG A 33 -1.30 7.02 -11.80
C ARG A 33 -0.83 5.86 -12.65
N CYS A 34 -1.35 4.68 -12.32
CA CYS A 34 -1.07 3.48 -13.08
C CYS A 34 -2.38 3.01 -13.71
N LEU A 35 -2.46 3.05 -15.03
CA LEU A 35 -3.67 2.63 -15.74
C LEU A 35 -3.96 1.14 -15.58
N ARG A 36 -2.98 0.38 -15.14
CA ARG A 36 -3.16 -1.06 -14.92
C ARG A 36 -3.87 -1.38 -13.62
N PHE A 37 -3.93 -0.40 -12.72
CA PHE A 37 -4.54 -0.61 -11.41
C PHE A 37 -5.92 -0.03 -11.42
N LEU A 38 -6.92 -0.90 -11.54
CA LEU A 38 -8.30 -0.49 -11.42
C LEU A 38 -8.61 -0.35 -9.93
N TRP A 39 -8.69 0.87 -9.48
CA TRP A 39 -9.03 1.16 -8.10
C TRP A 39 -10.52 1.18 -7.92
N SER A 40 -11.01 0.29 -7.09
CA SER A 40 -12.41 0.33 -6.69
C SER A 40 -12.50 1.11 -5.39
N GLY A 41 -12.75 2.41 -5.47
CA GLY A 41 -13.01 3.22 -4.31
C GLY A 41 -11.96 4.27 -4.05
N LYS A 42 -12.39 5.32 -3.34
CA LYS A 42 -11.55 6.50 -3.08
C LYS A 42 -10.50 6.27 -2.00
N LYS A 43 -10.67 5.24 -1.17
CA LYS A 43 -9.76 4.97 -0.06
C LYS A 43 -8.59 4.08 -0.44
N GLY A 44 -8.69 3.39 -1.58
CA GLY A 44 -7.69 2.43 -2.00
C GLY A 44 -8.01 1.01 -1.53
N TYR A 45 -7.06 0.10 -1.66
CA TYR A 45 -7.24 -1.28 -1.25
C TYR A 45 -6.95 -1.48 0.23
N PRO A 46 -7.76 -2.26 0.94
CA PRO A 46 -7.49 -2.60 2.33
C PRO A 46 -6.47 -3.74 2.43
N PHE A 47 -5.50 -3.55 3.30
CA PHE A 47 -4.53 -4.59 3.65
C PHE A 47 -4.39 -4.65 5.16
N ARG A 48 -4.00 -5.81 5.69
CA ARG A 48 -3.69 -5.90 7.12
C ARG A 48 -2.31 -5.32 7.36
N ILE A 49 -2.18 -4.54 8.43
CA ILE A 49 -0.91 -3.90 8.76
C ILE A 49 0.20 -4.91 8.97
N ASP A 50 -0.07 -5.99 9.71
CA ASP A 50 0.92 -7.02 9.95
C ASP A 50 1.38 -7.70 8.66
N HIS A 51 0.49 -7.84 7.68
CA HIS A 51 0.83 -8.39 6.38
C HIS A 51 1.77 -7.44 5.61
N VAL A 52 1.50 -6.15 5.67
CA VAL A 52 2.31 -5.15 4.97
C VAL A 52 3.68 -5.00 5.64
N GLU A 53 3.74 -5.07 6.95
CA GLU A 53 4.99 -4.91 7.69
C GLU A 53 5.80 -6.20 7.81
N ASN A 54 5.27 -7.31 7.33
CA ASN A 54 5.96 -8.60 7.37
C ASN A 54 7.19 -8.55 6.46
N LYS A 55 8.37 -8.79 7.04
CA LYS A 55 9.63 -8.76 6.30
C LYS A 55 9.70 -9.78 5.18
N GLN A 56 8.96 -10.88 5.30
CA GLN A 56 8.91 -11.92 4.30
C GLN A 56 7.69 -11.80 3.38
N GLY A 57 6.91 -10.75 3.58
CA GLY A 57 5.72 -10.50 2.78
C GLY A 57 6.05 -9.84 1.44
N PRO A 58 5.02 -9.62 0.63
CA PRO A 58 5.20 -9.05 -0.71
C PRO A 58 5.45 -7.54 -0.71
N PHE A 59 5.44 -6.89 0.44
CA PHE A 59 5.62 -5.45 0.53
C PHE A 59 7.01 -5.10 1.00
N LYS A 60 7.59 -4.08 0.38
CA LYS A 60 8.88 -3.53 0.79
C LYS A 60 8.75 -2.04 1.01
N LYS A 61 9.18 -1.57 2.19
CA LYS A 61 9.10 -0.15 2.48
C LYS A 61 10.06 0.62 1.58
N VAL A 62 9.55 1.68 0.97
CA VAL A 62 10.34 2.54 0.09
C VAL A 62 10.66 3.83 0.84
N ARG A 63 11.92 4.20 0.88
CA ARG A 63 12.32 5.49 1.43
C ARG A 63 12.01 6.59 0.45
N GLN A 64 11.43 7.64 0.98
CA GLN A 64 11.21 8.84 0.19
C GLN A 64 12.43 9.73 0.20
#